data_e6f5dff11b7771188fa8e6f559cd9f99
#
_entry.id   e6f5dff11b7771188fa8e6f559cd9f99
#
_cell.length_a   1.000
_cell.length_b   1.000
_cell.length_c   1.000
_cell.angle_alpha   90.00
_cell.angle_beta   90.00
_cell.angle_gamma   90.00
#
_symmetry.space_group_name_H-M   'P 1'
#
loop_
_entity.id
_entity.type
_entity.pdbx_description
1 polymer ?
#
loop_
_entity_poly.entity_id
_entity_poly.type
_entity_poly.pdbx_seq_one_letter_code
_entity_poly.pdbx_strand_id
1 'polypeptide(L)'
;LQKMHRLILISINFLLISVSMFAESGLPIIEIKADRTMIYPQRMELTGEESLMDVLQLVPDLMIAGYEDVISNYNLRIDNCPMNGDTKLILSQMKAKDIAKIQVCDNTGVAKGTIGTGRVLDINMKMPDALKGFVEGQGDFGKNVAGIASANVLYGSKNTDLYANASYRHQDGNVEYLTLHMTNRFDDKNKLLTYFTQQYLDLPSGTSRKVMGRARYFHTFNDQGTELLMVGGYQYASDPNFSNKLPLYIVELNTPLLTQRLSMMLGAEGDFLMTRQSDTDKSWNVFNNDIYLQFTYSLPKWKLTLGNRVMFYNYKLKDAGITQKHADTRDNANACVIYVPDSRNQIQLGYYRKYYNPAYQSLFMNANTLSDEEWAITKGKLVERTINQMKLAYAYSKQKLTVQTEASYYAIEDGENFTELGASIYWKMNGLTLAGGSNLYTAKSGTYASFRFVPTVYLNNDWQIGLQMVYYTSNSPKREQTGVPVYGCLSVNKQFGARWNLGVDWHDMFDAFCSDAKFNRHAANMKLQYRF
;
A
#
# COMPACT_ATOMS: atom_id res chain seq x y z
N LEU A 1 30.27 1.28 16.00
CA LEU A 1 29.41 1.72 17.12
C LEU A 1 29.51 3.23 17.37
N GLN A 2 30.70 3.84 17.53
CA GLN A 2 30.85 5.27 17.79
C GLN A 2 30.37 6.21 16.67
N LYS A 3 30.57 5.85 15.40
CA LYS A 3 30.02 6.60 14.24
C LYS A 3 28.49 6.51 14.18
N MET A 4 27.93 5.37 14.54
CA MET A 4 26.49 5.13 14.57
C MET A 4 25.83 5.94 15.71
N HIS A 5 26.42 6.00 16.91
CA HIS A 5 25.96 6.86 18.01
C HIS A 5 25.93 8.34 17.62
N ARG A 6 26.94 8.82 16.89
CA ARG A 6 26.99 10.21 16.42
C ARG A 6 25.91 10.51 15.37
N LEU A 7 25.63 9.60 14.45
CA LEU A 7 24.54 9.74 13.46
C LEU A 7 23.18 9.77 14.14
N ILE A 8 22.93 8.87 15.10
CA ILE A 8 21.67 8.82 15.87
C ILE A 8 21.50 10.10 16.69
N LEU A 9 22.57 10.59 17.36
CA LEU A 9 22.55 11.84 18.11
C LEU A 9 22.34 13.07 17.21
N ILE A 10 22.90 13.10 16.02
CA ILE A 10 22.69 14.18 15.05
C ILE A 10 21.24 14.15 14.54
N SER A 11 20.70 12.98 14.23
CA SER A 11 19.30 12.82 13.81
C SER A 11 18.33 13.24 14.92
N ILE A 12 18.58 12.85 16.16
CA ILE A 12 17.76 13.23 17.33
C ILE A 12 17.86 14.74 17.62
N ASN A 13 19.05 15.35 17.52
CA ASN A 13 19.21 16.78 17.73
C ASN A 13 18.57 17.62 16.60
N PHE A 14 18.65 17.17 15.34
CA PHE A 14 17.96 17.81 14.22
C PHE A 14 16.42 17.73 14.40
N LEU A 15 15.93 16.61 14.92
CA LEU A 15 14.52 16.41 15.29
C LEU A 15 14.07 17.38 16.40
N LEU A 16 14.85 17.53 17.46
CA LEU A 16 14.52 18.36 18.63
C LEU A 16 14.52 19.88 18.30
N ILE A 17 15.39 20.31 17.39
CA ILE A 17 15.48 21.72 16.97
C ILE A 17 14.29 22.11 16.07
N SER A 18 13.77 21.20 15.25
CA SER A 18 12.64 21.47 14.36
C SER A 18 11.28 21.58 15.07
N VAL A 19 11.13 20.99 16.25
CA VAL A 19 9.87 20.93 16.98
C VAL A 19 9.47 22.26 17.65
N SER A 20 10.41 23.17 17.90
CA SER A 20 10.17 24.37 18.73
C SER A 20 9.66 25.62 17.98
N MET A 21 9.58 25.64 16.65
CA MET A 21 9.54 26.92 15.90
C MET A 21 8.19 27.38 15.33
N PHE A 22 7.06 26.63 15.39
CA PHE A 22 5.87 27.08 14.64
C PHE A 22 4.53 26.95 15.39
N ALA A 23 3.80 28.05 15.50
CA ALA A 23 2.44 28.16 16.00
C ALA A 23 1.52 28.73 14.90
N GLU A 24 0.73 27.88 14.24
CA GLU A 24 -0.37 28.28 13.36
C GLU A 24 -1.61 27.44 13.65
N SER A 25 -2.81 28.01 13.37
CA SER A 25 -4.10 27.34 13.57
C SER A 25 -4.59 26.69 12.28
N GLY A 26 -4.81 25.38 12.27
CA GLY A 26 -5.33 24.61 11.13
C GLY A 26 -5.39 23.11 11.42
N LEU A 27 -6.16 22.37 10.60
CA LEU A 27 -6.23 20.92 10.70
C LEU A 27 -4.97 20.28 10.10
N PRO A 28 -4.43 19.20 10.68
CA PRO A 28 -3.23 18.55 10.16
C PRO A 28 -3.47 17.94 8.76
N ILE A 29 -2.46 18.00 7.92
CA ILE A 29 -2.44 17.36 6.60
C ILE A 29 -2.34 15.84 6.77
N ILE A 30 -1.48 15.43 7.68
CA ILE A 30 -1.27 14.03 8.07
C ILE A 30 -1.67 13.90 9.54
N GLU A 31 -2.67 13.08 9.80
CA GLU A 31 -3.17 12.80 11.13
C GLU A 31 -2.77 11.38 11.52
N ILE A 32 -1.98 11.27 12.56
CA ILE A 32 -1.54 9.99 13.07
C ILE A 32 -2.52 9.49 14.11
N LYS A 33 -3.12 8.33 13.84
CA LYS A 33 -4.03 7.63 14.76
C LYS A 33 -3.38 6.36 15.24
N ALA A 34 -3.94 5.87 16.31
CA ALA A 34 -3.49 4.70 17.05
C ALA A 34 -3.19 3.44 16.21
N ASP A 35 -3.79 3.30 15.04
CA ASP A 35 -3.70 2.10 14.22
C ASP A 35 -3.39 2.42 12.74
N ARG A 36 -3.32 3.70 12.40
CA ARG A 36 -3.17 4.15 11.01
C ARG A 36 -2.70 5.58 10.90
N THR A 37 -2.05 5.91 9.83
CA THR A 37 -1.81 7.27 9.38
C THR A 37 -2.91 7.67 8.40
N MET A 38 -3.53 8.83 8.64
CA MET A 38 -4.58 9.40 7.80
C MET A 38 -3.99 10.59 7.03
N ILE A 39 -4.07 10.57 5.72
CA ILE A 39 -3.57 11.61 4.84
C ILE A 39 -4.76 12.25 4.13
N TYR A 40 -4.79 13.57 4.11
CA TYR A 40 -5.85 14.36 3.49
C TYR A 40 -5.30 15.14 2.29
N PRO A 41 -5.35 14.60 1.06
CA PRO A 41 -4.80 15.27 -0.12
C PRO A 41 -5.36 16.67 -0.32
N GLN A 42 -6.62 16.90 0.03
CA GLN A 42 -7.28 18.21 -0.07
C GLN A 42 -6.67 19.30 0.83
N ARG A 43 -5.88 18.92 1.84
CA ARG A 43 -5.18 19.86 2.74
C ARG A 43 -3.73 20.11 2.30
N MET A 44 -3.27 19.41 1.26
CA MET A 44 -1.88 19.44 0.79
C MET A 44 -1.62 20.57 -0.23
N GLU A 45 -2.49 21.56 -0.41
CA GLU A 45 -2.33 22.64 -1.41
C GLU A 45 -1.81 22.13 -2.78
N LEU A 46 -2.32 20.99 -3.18
CA LEU A 46 -2.04 20.39 -4.48
C LEU A 46 -2.89 21.11 -5.54
N THR A 47 -2.50 21.00 -6.81
CA THR A 47 -3.34 21.47 -7.92
C THR A 47 -4.64 20.67 -8.02
N GLY A 48 -4.61 19.45 -7.45
CA GLY A 48 -5.70 18.50 -7.44
C GLY A 48 -5.66 17.52 -8.61
N GLU A 49 -4.82 17.78 -9.61
CA GLU A 49 -4.65 16.93 -10.79
C GLU A 49 -3.47 15.96 -10.67
N GLU A 50 -2.71 16.06 -9.59
CA GLU A 50 -1.67 15.09 -9.26
C GLU A 50 -2.28 13.69 -9.19
N SER A 51 -1.55 12.71 -9.70
CA SER A 51 -1.93 11.32 -9.52
C SER A 51 -1.82 10.93 -8.05
N LEU A 52 -2.56 9.92 -7.65
CA LEU A 52 -2.40 9.37 -6.30
C LEU A 52 -0.97 8.90 -6.06
N MET A 53 -0.28 8.46 -7.09
CA MET A 53 1.15 8.13 -7.04
C MET A 53 1.99 9.29 -6.58
N ASP A 54 1.78 10.49 -7.14
CA ASP A 54 2.51 11.70 -6.77
C ASP A 54 2.22 12.08 -5.32
N VAL A 55 0.96 11.95 -4.89
CA VAL A 55 0.56 12.19 -3.49
C VAL A 55 1.25 11.21 -2.54
N LEU A 56 1.27 9.93 -2.88
CA LEU A 56 1.88 8.90 -2.04
C LEU A 56 3.38 9.07 -1.87
N GLN A 57 4.07 9.63 -2.87
CA GLN A 57 5.49 9.98 -2.76
C GLN A 57 5.78 11.04 -1.69
N LEU A 58 4.80 11.87 -1.35
CA LEU A 58 4.92 12.88 -0.30
C LEU A 58 4.64 12.33 1.10
N VAL A 59 4.14 11.09 1.20
CA VAL A 59 3.77 10.49 2.49
C VAL A 59 5.01 9.96 3.20
N PRO A 60 5.24 10.35 4.46
CA PRO A 60 6.42 9.94 5.22
C PRO A 60 6.60 8.42 5.34
N ASP A 61 5.52 7.69 5.61
CA ASP A 61 5.56 6.24 5.84
C ASP A 61 5.78 5.41 4.58
N LEU A 62 5.53 6.02 3.42
CA LEU A 62 5.65 5.32 2.15
C LEU A 62 7.00 5.60 1.54
N MET A 63 7.98 4.75 1.83
CA MET A 63 9.28 4.75 1.14
C MET A 63 9.11 4.19 -0.26
N ILE A 64 8.37 4.91 -1.09
CA ILE A 64 8.20 4.55 -2.49
C ILE A 64 9.46 4.96 -3.23
N ALA A 65 10.27 3.98 -3.53
CA ALA A 65 11.49 4.16 -4.30
C ALA A 65 11.18 3.84 -5.77
N GLY A 66 11.18 4.88 -6.57
CA GLY A 66 11.14 4.72 -8.00
C GLY A 66 9.79 4.34 -8.60
N TYR A 67 9.77 4.38 -9.90
CA TYR A 67 8.62 4.13 -10.76
C TYR A 67 8.13 2.66 -10.71
N GLU A 68 9.02 1.70 -10.47
CA GLU A 68 8.72 0.26 -10.50
C GLU A 68 8.37 -0.34 -9.13
N ASP A 69 8.76 0.31 -8.03
CA ASP A 69 8.62 -0.22 -6.67
C ASP A 69 7.28 0.07 -6.01
N VAL A 70 6.34 0.54 -6.78
CA VAL A 70 5.10 0.97 -6.23
C VAL A 70 4.29 -0.19 -5.70
N ILE A 71 4.20 -0.22 -4.38
CA ILE A 71 3.09 -0.84 -3.66
C ILE A 71 3.03 -2.37 -3.78
N SER A 72 4.16 -3.01 -4.12
CA SER A 72 4.27 -4.45 -3.92
C SER A 72 4.08 -4.85 -2.45
N ASN A 73 4.25 -3.88 -1.53
CA ASN A 73 4.27 -4.09 -0.09
C ASN A 73 2.96 -3.78 0.63
N TYR A 74 1.97 -3.23 -0.09
CA TYR A 74 0.70 -2.86 0.52
C TYR A 74 -0.45 -3.62 -0.13
N ASN A 75 -1.37 -4.13 0.69
CA ASN A 75 -2.68 -4.51 0.21
C ASN A 75 -3.46 -3.25 -0.13
N LEU A 76 -3.52 -2.92 -1.41
CA LEU A 76 -4.28 -1.78 -1.89
C LEU A 76 -5.77 -2.04 -1.74
N ARG A 77 -6.48 -1.05 -1.22
CA ARG A 77 -7.94 -1.03 -1.11
C ARG A 77 -8.49 0.29 -1.61
N ILE A 78 -9.65 0.24 -2.22
CA ILE A 78 -10.48 1.42 -2.48
C ILE A 78 -11.75 1.25 -1.70
N ASP A 79 -12.07 2.21 -0.81
CA ASP A 79 -13.22 2.17 0.09
C ASP A 79 -13.33 0.83 0.83
N ASN A 80 -12.23 0.36 1.41
CA ASN A 80 -12.06 -0.93 2.05
C ASN A 80 -12.18 -2.18 1.14
N CYS A 81 -12.36 -2.05 -0.16
CA CYS A 81 -12.37 -3.18 -1.08
C CYS A 81 -10.96 -3.48 -1.60
N PRO A 82 -10.39 -4.66 -1.34
CA PRO A 82 -9.09 -5.02 -1.87
C PRO A 82 -9.07 -4.99 -3.39
N MET A 83 -8.01 -4.43 -3.96
CA MET A 83 -7.79 -4.36 -5.39
C MET A 83 -6.74 -5.37 -5.83
N ASN A 84 -6.99 -6.01 -6.96
CA ASN A 84 -6.03 -6.84 -7.67
C ASN A 84 -5.86 -6.29 -9.09
N GLY A 85 -4.66 -6.30 -9.59
CA GLY A 85 -4.37 -5.84 -10.94
C GLY A 85 -3.07 -5.04 -10.98
N ASP A 86 -2.89 -4.27 -12.04
CA ASP A 86 -1.77 -3.34 -12.15
C ASP A 86 -2.01 -2.14 -11.22
N THR A 87 -1.57 -2.28 -9.97
CA THR A 87 -1.73 -1.28 -8.92
C THR A 87 -1.16 0.07 -9.33
N LYS A 88 -0.04 0.07 -10.04
CA LYS A 88 0.61 1.27 -10.54
C LYS A 88 -0.28 2.02 -11.53
N LEU A 89 -0.83 1.33 -12.50
CA LEU A 89 -1.74 1.91 -13.47
C LEU A 89 -2.96 2.52 -12.78
N ILE A 90 -3.56 1.79 -11.83
CA ILE A 90 -4.71 2.27 -11.07
C ILE A 90 -4.39 3.57 -10.33
N LEU A 91 -3.30 3.59 -9.57
CA LEU A 91 -2.94 4.74 -8.74
C LEU A 91 -2.50 5.94 -9.57
N SER A 92 -1.87 5.72 -10.73
CA SER A 92 -1.50 6.81 -11.63
C SER A 92 -2.71 7.52 -12.23
N GLN A 93 -3.84 6.84 -12.30
CA GLN A 93 -5.09 7.37 -12.87
C GLN A 93 -6.02 7.99 -11.82
N MET A 94 -5.86 7.70 -10.53
CA MET A 94 -6.64 8.34 -9.47
C MET A 94 -6.07 9.74 -9.19
N LYS A 95 -6.94 10.74 -9.05
CA LYS A 95 -6.52 12.14 -8.87
C LYS A 95 -6.71 12.59 -7.43
N ALA A 96 -5.79 13.40 -6.94
CA ALA A 96 -5.78 13.93 -5.58
C ALA A 96 -7.10 14.57 -5.15
N LYS A 97 -7.74 15.32 -6.05
CA LYS A 97 -9.04 15.99 -5.77
C LYS A 97 -10.22 15.05 -5.65
N ASP A 98 -10.15 13.85 -6.21
CA ASP A 98 -11.21 12.84 -6.16
C ASP A 98 -11.05 11.91 -4.94
N ILE A 99 -10.04 12.18 -4.10
CA ILE A 99 -9.74 11.37 -2.91
C ILE A 99 -10.14 12.16 -1.66
N ALA A 100 -10.98 11.56 -0.82
CA ALA A 100 -11.36 12.13 0.46
C ALA A 100 -10.23 12.01 1.49
N LYS A 101 -9.64 10.82 1.59
CA LYS A 101 -8.52 10.51 2.48
C LYS A 101 -7.83 9.23 2.06
N ILE A 102 -6.57 9.09 2.45
CA ILE A 102 -5.78 7.88 2.33
C ILE A 102 -5.48 7.38 3.74
N GLN A 103 -5.62 6.09 3.98
CA GLN A 103 -5.31 5.45 5.25
C GLN A 103 -4.17 4.47 5.03
N VAL A 104 -3.06 4.71 5.70
CA VAL A 104 -1.92 3.78 5.76
C VAL A 104 -1.97 3.04 7.07
N CYS A 105 -2.13 1.72 7.01
CA CYS A 105 -2.15 0.86 8.19
C CYS A 105 -0.95 -0.07 8.10
N ASP A 106 0.05 0.14 8.94
CA ASP A 106 1.22 -0.75 9.02
C ASP A 106 0.91 -2.03 9.77
N ASN A 107 -0.12 -1.97 10.60
CA ASN A 107 -0.60 -3.12 11.35
C ASN A 107 -2.11 -3.15 11.38
N THR A 108 -2.66 -4.17 10.77
CA THR A 108 -4.10 -4.34 10.65
C THR A 108 -4.73 -5.11 11.82
N GLY A 109 -3.93 -5.44 12.85
CA GLY A 109 -4.37 -6.37 13.88
C GLY A 109 -4.56 -7.78 13.32
N VAL A 110 -5.39 -8.58 13.99
CA VAL A 110 -5.67 -9.96 13.56
C VAL A 110 -6.79 -10.06 12.52
N ALA A 111 -7.63 -9.03 12.39
CA ALA A 111 -8.84 -9.04 11.59
C ALA A 111 -8.64 -8.92 10.09
N LYS A 112 -7.62 -8.25 9.68
CA LYS A 112 -7.37 -8.06 8.26
C LYS A 112 -6.28 -9.03 7.86
N GLY A 113 -6.65 -10.30 7.74
CA GLY A 113 -5.76 -11.35 7.30
C GLY A 113 -5.06 -10.94 6.03
N THR A 114 -3.85 -10.56 6.22
CA THR A 114 -2.98 -10.17 5.14
C THR A 114 -2.06 -11.32 4.90
N ILE A 115 -2.18 -11.84 3.75
CA ILE A 115 -1.13 -12.62 3.15
C ILE A 115 0.01 -11.61 2.93
N GLY A 116 1.13 -11.78 3.63
CA GLY A 116 2.28 -10.90 3.55
C GLY A 116 2.52 -9.99 4.76
N THR A 117 3.18 -8.88 4.56
CA THR A 117 3.67 -7.96 5.61
C THR A 117 2.59 -7.30 6.46
N GLY A 118 1.33 -7.44 6.08
CA GLY A 118 0.20 -6.91 6.83
C GLY A 118 -0.05 -5.41 6.65
N ARG A 119 0.66 -4.77 5.73
CA ARG A 119 0.45 -3.34 5.41
C ARG A 119 -0.76 -3.16 4.51
N VAL A 120 -1.60 -2.20 4.82
CA VAL A 120 -2.79 -1.86 4.02
C VAL A 120 -2.75 -0.39 3.66
N LEU A 121 -2.98 -0.11 2.38
CA LEU A 121 -3.22 1.22 1.85
C LEU A 121 -4.69 1.29 1.41
N ASP A 122 -5.52 2.01 2.16
CA ASP A 122 -6.94 2.16 1.87
C ASP A 122 -7.24 3.59 1.40
N ILE A 123 -7.72 3.72 0.17
CA ILE A 123 -8.03 4.97 -0.50
C ILE A 123 -9.54 5.18 -0.43
N ASN A 124 -9.96 6.24 0.25
CA ASN A 124 -11.36 6.59 0.30
C ASN A 124 -11.67 7.66 -0.75
N MET A 125 -12.56 7.35 -1.67
CA MET A 125 -12.96 8.24 -2.75
C MET A 125 -13.89 9.35 -2.24
N LYS A 126 -13.78 10.50 -2.86
CA LYS A 126 -14.73 11.60 -2.69
C LYS A 126 -15.77 11.52 -3.82
N MET A 127 -16.93 10.98 -3.49
CA MET A 127 -18.00 10.88 -4.48
C MET A 127 -18.66 12.25 -4.69
N PRO A 128 -18.81 12.70 -5.95
CA PRO A 128 -19.50 13.93 -6.27
C PRO A 128 -21.02 13.73 -6.19
N ASP A 129 -21.77 14.80 -5.99
CA ASP A 129 -23.26 14.78 -5.99
C ASP A 129 -23.85 14.69 -7.41
N ALA A 130 -23.03 14.59 -8.44
CA ALA A 130 -23.41 14.48 -9.84
C ALA A 130 -22.39 13.63 -10.61
N LEU A 131 -22.75 13.25 -11.83
CA LEU A 131 -21.83 12.56 -12.73
C LEU A 131 -20.65 13.47 -13.09
N LYS A 132 -19.44 12.98 -12.84
CA LYS A 132 -18.18 13.62 -13.23
C LYS A 132 -17.25 12.59 -13.82
N GLY A 133 -16.29 13.05 -14.60
CA GLY A 133 -15.28 12.15 -15.14
C GLY A 133 -14.14 12.89 -15.78
N PHE A 134 -13.19 12.11 -16.26
CA PHE A 134 -12.09 12.62 -17.08
C PHE A 134 -11.61 11.53 -18.04
N VAL A 135 -11.02 11.98 -19.13
CA VAL A 135 -10.26 11.13 -20.05
C VAL A 135 -8.81 11.59 -20.04
N GLU A 136 -7.88 10.66 -20.15
CA GLU A 136 -6.46 10.92 -20.10
C GLU A 136 -5.74 10.13 -21.19
N GLY A 137 -4.82 10.78 -21.89
CA GLY A 137 -3.83 10.16 -22.75
C GLY A 137 -2.43 10.37 -22.18
N GLN A 138 -1.61 9.35 -22.18
CA GLN A 138 -0.23 9.37 -21.71
C GLN A 138 0.66 8.68 -22.74
N GLY A 139 1.80 9.27 -23.02
CA GLY A 139 2.87 8.68 -23.82
C GLY A 139 4.14 8.54 -23.00
N ASP A 140 4.71 7.34 -22.98
CA ASP A 140 6.01 7.05 -22.40
C ASP A 140 7.05 7.00 -23.52
N PHE A 141 8.08 7.81 -23.42
CA PHE A 141 9.16 7.93 -24.39
C PHE A 141 10.48 7.52 -23.75
N GLY A 142 10.89 6.28 -23.96
CA GLY A 142 12.12 5.71 -23.47
C GLY A 142 12.66 4.68 -24.46
N LYS A 143 13.32 3.65 -23.94
CA LYS A 143 13.81 2.53 -24.76
C LYS A 143 12.66 1.84 -25.52
N ASN A 144 11.49 1.73 -24.88
CA ASN A 144 10.25 1.25 -25.48
C ASN A 144 9.21 2.38 -25.42
N VAL A 145 8.58 2.65 -26.53
CA VAL A 145 7.47 3.64 -26.58
C VAL A 145 6.20 2.94 -26.07
N ALA A 146 5.54 3.55 -25.12
CA ALA A 146 4.27 3.08 -24.60
C ALA A 146 3.20 4.16 -24.68
N GLY A 147 1.97 3.77 -24.89
CA GLY A 147 0.81 4.64 -24.86
C GLY A 147 -0.24 4.13 -23.87
N ILE A 148 -0.84 5.04 -23.14
CA ILE A 148 -1.95 4.73 -22.22
C ILE A 148 -3.11 5.65 -22.57
N ALA A 149 -4.31 5.08 -22.67
CA ALA A 149 -5.56 5.83 -22.73
C ALA A 149 -6.47 5.37 -21.59
N SER A 150 -7.09 6.29 -20.88
CA SER A 150 -7.99 5.95 -19.80
C SER A 150 -9.20 6.85 -19.73
N ALA A 151 -10.29 6.30 -19.19
CA ALA A 151 -11.51 7.01 -18.86
C ALA A 151 -11.96 6.65 -17.44
N ASN A 152 -12.32 7.66 -16.67
CA ASN A 152 -12.80 7.51 -15.31
C ASN A 152 -14.16 8.21 -15.18
N VAL A 153 -15.07 7.56 -14.45
CA VAL A 153 -16.40 8.07 -14.16
C VAL A 153 -16.68 7.91 -12.68
N LEU A 154 -17.15 8.98 -12.05
CA LEU A 154 -17.59 9.02 -10.67
C LEU A 154 -19.04 9.53 -10.62
N TYR A 155 -19.85 8.86 -9.84
CA TYR A 155 -21.22 9.28 -9.57
C TYR A 155 -21.56 9.02 -8.11
N GLY A 156 -22.17 9.99 -7.45
CA GLY A 156 -22.64 9.87 -6.10
C GLY A 156 -24.10 10.32 -5.97
N SER A 157 -24.81 9.65 -5.09
CA SER A 157 -26.15 10.00 -4.66
C SER A 157 -26.33 9.65 -3.19
N LYS A 158 -27.46 10.00 -2.59
CA LYS A 158 -27.77 9.62 -1.21
C LYS A 158 -27.62 8.11 -0.96
N ASN A 159 -28.04 7.29 -1.93
CA ASN A 159 -28.15 5.85 -1.75
C ASN A 159 -27.09 5.06 -2.52
N THR A 160 -26.46 5.64 -3.54
CA THR A 160 -25.53 4.91 -4.42
C THR A 160 -24.33 5.75 -4.78
N ASP A 161 -23.13 5.17 -4.62
CA ASP A 161 -21.89 5.68 -5.18
C ASP A 161 -21.38 4.71 -6.23
N LEU A 162 -20.85 5.24 -7.32
CA LEU A 162 -20.24 4.47 -8.41
C LEU A 162 -18.90 5.08 -8.79
N TYR A 163 -17.88 4.26 -8.86
CA TYR A 163 -16.61 4.54 -9.52
C TYR A 163 -16.39 3.52 -10.63
N ALA A 164 -16.10 3.99 -11.83
CA ALA A 164 -15.74 3.15 -12.96
C ALA A 164 -14.46 3.70 -13.61
N ASN A 165 -13.55 2.79 -13.92
CA ASN A 165 -12.33 3.08 -14.67
C ASN A 165 -12.18 2.07 -15.79
N ALA A 166 -11.88 2.54 -16.99
CA ALA A 166 -11.44 1.73 -18.11
C ALA A 166 -10.12 2.30 -18.64
N SER A 167 -9.14 1.44 -18.86
CA SER A 167 -7.86 1.85 -19.41
C SER A 167 -7.27 0.83 -20.37
N TYR A 168 -6.54 1.34 -21.33
CA TYR A 168 -5.81 0.57 -22.32
C TYR A 168 -4.36 1.07 -22.34
N ARG A 169 -3.40 0.15 -22.29
CA ARG A 169 -1.97 0.43 -22.43
C ARG A 169 -1.39 -0.45 -23.55
N HIS A 170 -0.61 0.19 -24.40
CA HIS A 170 0.18 -0.48 -25.41
C HIS A 170 1.66 -0.31 -25.10
N GLN A 171 2.37 -1.42 -24.83
CA GLN A 171 3.81 -1.49 -24.59
C GLN A 171 4.25 -2.94 -24.72
N ASP A 172 5.00 -3.30 -25.76
CA ASP A 172 5.42 -4.70 -26.02
C ASP A 172 4.27 -5.72 -25.91
N GLY A 173 3.04 -5.26 -26.16
CA GLY A 173 1.79 -5.97 -25.97
C GLY A 173 0.68 -5.01 -25.51
N ASN A 174 -0.52 -5.55 -25.36
CA ASN A 174 -1.70 -4.78 -24.99
C ASN A 174 -2.16 -5.14 -23.57
N VAL A 175 -2.51 -4.15 -22.78
CA VAL A 175 -3.13 -4.34 -21.46
C VAL A 175 -4.43 -3.58 -21.41
N GLU A 176 -5.53 -4.31 -21.24
CA GLU A 176 -6.86 -3.76 -21.00
C GLU A 176 -7.21 -3.91 -19.53
N TYR A 177 -7.76 -2.88 -18.94
CA TYR A 177 -8.15 -2.88 -17.55
C TYR A 177 -9.52 -2.23 -17.36
N LEU A 178 -10.39 -2.90 -16.60
CA LEU A 178 -11.68 -2.40 -16.19
C LEU A 178 -11.87 -2.56 -14.69
N THR A 179 -12.28 -1.51 -14.01
CA THR A 179 -12.69 -1.52 -12.60
C THR A 179 -14.08 -0.93 -12.47
N LEU A 180 -14.92 -1.60 -11.69
CA LEU A 180 -16.21 -1.09 -11.26
C LEU A 180 -16.29 -1.24 -9.74
N HIS A 181 -16.59 -0.17 -9.05
CA HIS A 181 -16.85 -0.16 -7.63
C HIS A 181 -18.20 0.54 -7.40
N MET A 182 -19.09 -0.12 -6.69
CA MET A 182 -20.41 0.42 -6.37
C MET A 182 -20.72 0.21 -4.89
N THR A 183 -21.21 1.25 -4.26
CA THR A 183 -21.74 1.22 -2.89
C THR A 183 -23.23 1.52 -2.94
N ASN A 184 -24.05 0.60 -2.43
CA ASN A 184 -25.48 0.82 -2.23
C ASN A 184 -25.78 0.91 -0.71
N ARG A 185 -26.47 1.96 -0.30
CA ARG A 185 -26.99 2.16 1.05
C ARG A 185 -28.49 1.93 0.99
N PHE A 186 -28.95 0.80 1.52
CA PHE A 186 -30.37 0.49 1.55
C PHE A 186 -31.09 1.31 2.62
N ASP A 187 -30.42 1.50 3.73
CA ASP A 187 -30.83 2.33 4.87
C ASP A 187 -29.59 2.68 5.73
N ASP A 188 -29.81 3.29 6.89
CA ASP A 188 -28.73 3.70 7.80
C ASP A 188 -27.98 2.51 8.44
N LYS A 189 -28.55 1.30 8.38
CA LYS A 189 -28.01 0.07 8.99
C LYS A 189 -27.45 -0.91 7.96
N ASN A 190 -27.89 -0.81 6.72
CA ASN A 190 -27.61 -1.80 5.67
C ASN A 190 -26.88 -1.19 4.50
N LYS A 191 -25.70 -1.74 4.20
CA LYS A 191 -24.84 -1.26 3.11
C LYS A 191 -24.23 -2.44 2.36
N LEU A 192 -24.27 -2.39 1.04
CA LEU A 192 -23.62 -3.35 0.15
C LEU A 192 -22.59 -2.64 -0.72
N LEU A 193 -21.34 -3.11 -0.64
CA LEU A 193 -20.29 -2.72 -1.56
C LEU A 193 -20.03 -3.86 -2.53
N THR A 194 -20.03 -3.56 -3.81
CA THR A 194 -19.67 -4.51 -4.86
C THR A 194 -18.45 -3.97 -5.59
N TYR A 195 -17.53 -4.86 -5.88
CA TYR A 195 -16.30 -4.57 -6.59
C TYR A 195 -16.10 -5.59 -7.69
N PHE A 196 -15.77 -5.12 -8.88
CA PHE A 196 -15.41 -5.95 -10.02
C PHE A 196 -14.18 -5.37 -10.69
N THR A 197 -13.23 -6.21 -11.06
CA THR A 197 -12.08 -5.84 -11.89
C THR A 197 -11.80 -6.92 -12.91
N GLN A 198 -11.42 -6.49 -14.10
CA GLN A 198 -10.92 -7.35 -15.16
C GLN A 198 -9.64 -6.75 -15.69
N GLN A 199 -8.64 -7.60 -15.90
CA GLN A 199 -7.41 -7.28 -16.61
C GLN A 199 -7.20 -8.32 -17.71
N TYR A 200 -6.90 -7.86 -18.89
CA TYR A 200 -6.50 -8.69 -20.03
C TYR A 200 -5.14 -8.19 -20.50
N LEU A 201 -4.19 -9.12 -20.66
CA LEU A 201 -2.85 -8.86 -21.18
C LEU A 201 -2.65 -9.72 -22.41
N ASP A 202 -2.26 -9.07 -23.50
CA ASP A 202 -1.88 -9.73 -24.74
C ASP A 202 -0.40 -9.40 -24.98
N LEU A 203 0.47 -10.33 -24.60
CA LEU A 203 1.92 -10.20 -24.65
C LEU A 203 2.50 -11.14 -25.69
N PRO A 204 3.71 -10.87 -26.23
CA PRO A 204 4.39 -11.81 -27.14
C PRO A 204 4.57 -13.22 -26.55
N SER A 205 4.62 -13.33 -25.22
CA SER A 205 4.71 -14.61 -24.50
C SER A 205 3.37 -15.34 -24.37
N GLY A 206 2.26 -14.75 -24.80
CA GLY A 206 0.92 -15.27 -24.73
C GLY A 206 -0.06 -14.39 -23.95
N THR A 207 -1.31 -14.78 -23.96
CA THR A 207 -2.38 -14.02 -23.33
C THR A 207 -2.58 -14.40 -21.87
N SER A 208 -2.86 -13.39 -21.04
CA SER A 208 -3.16 -13.58 -19.62
C SER A 208 -4.44 -12.81 -19.25
N ARG A 209 -5.25 -13.38 -18.38
CA ARG A 209 -6.51 -12.78 -17.94
C ARG A 209 -6.64 -12.88 -16.42
N LYS A 210 -7.04 -11.79 -15.79
CA LYS A 210 -7.42 -11.77 -14.37
C LYS A 210 -8.81 -11.16 -14.25
N VAL A 211 -9.68 -11.82 -13.49
CA VAL A 211 -11.03 -11.34 -13.18
C VAL A 211 -11.27 -11.51 -11.70
N MET A 212 -11.79 -10.51 -11.04
CA MET A 212 -12.18 -10.58 -9.63
C MET A 212 -13.52 -9.90 -9.42
N GLY A 213 -14.39 -10.55 -8.67
CA GLY A 213 -15.62 -9.98 -8.16
C GLY A 213 -15.72 -10.20 -6.66
N ARG A 214 -16.14 -9.19 -5.92
CA ARG A 214 -16.39 -9.24 -4.48
C ARG A 214 -17.64 -8.47 -4.12
N ALA A 215 -18.38 -8.99 -3.13
CA ALA A 215 -19.49 -8.32 -2.49
C ALA A 215 -19.24 -8.26 -0.99
N ARG A 216 -19.46 -7.11 -0.37
CA ARG A 216 -19.30 -6.87 1.06
C ARG A 216 -20.59 -6.29 1.60
N TYR A 217 -21.24 -7.01 2.47
CA TYR A 217 -22.45 -6.57 3.14
C TYR A 217 -22.13 -6.18 4.59
N PHE A 218 -22.59 -5.00 5.00
CA PHE A 218 -22.52 -4.50 6.36
C PHE A 218 -23.91 -4.36 6.93
N HIS A 219 -24.08 -4.84 8.15
CA HIS A 219 -25.29 -4.67 8.93
C HIS A 219 -24.97 -4.15 10.33
N THR A 220 -25.54 -3.01 10.70
CA THR A 220 -25.43 -2.44 12.04
C THR A 220 -26.66 -2.81 12.84
N PHE A 221 -26.50 -3.62 13.88
CA PHE A 221 -27.62 -4.14 14.68
C PHE A 221 -28.24 -3.09 15.59
N ASN A 222 -27.40 -2.18 16.13
CA ASN A 222 -27.82 -1.22 17.15
C ASN A 222 -27.01 0.08 17.08
N ASP A 223 -27.48 1.10 17.78
CA ASP A 223 -26.85 2.43 17.85
C ASP A 223 -25.53 2.40 18.67
N GLN A 224 -25.24 1.33 19.38
CA GLN A 224 -23.98 1.13 20.10
C GLN A 224 -22.82 0.72 19.17
N GLY A 225 -23.10 0.39 17.92
CA GLY A 225 -22.10 0.08 16.91
C GLY A 225 -21.75 -1.41 16.79
N THR A 226 -22.67 -2.31 17.19
CA THR A 226 -22.51 -3.74 16.83
C THR A 226 -22.72 -3.91 15.34
N GLU A 227 -21.69 -4.36 14.64
CA GLU A 227 -21.68 -4.48 13.18
C GLU A 227 -21.28 -5.89 12.75
N LEU A 228 -22.02 -6.43 11.80
CA LEU A 228 -21.69 -7.65 11.07
C LEU A 228 -21.18 -7.28 9.68
N LEU A 229 -20.01 -7.80 9.32
CA LEU A 229 -19.47 -7.77 7.97
C LEU A 229 -19.52 -9.18 7.37
N MET A 230 -20.09 -9.31 6.20
CA MET A 230 -20.01 -10.53 5.37
C MET A 230 -19.37 -10.18 4.03
N VAL A 231 -18.42 -10.98 3.59
CA VAL A 231 -17.75 -10.83 2.30
C VAL A 231 -17.84 -12.15 1.56
N GLY A 232 -18.24 -12.11 0.30
CA GLY A 232 -18.11 -13.20 -0.64
C GLY A 232 -17.33 -12.71 -1.86
N GLY A 233 -16.46 -13.54 -2.39
CA GLY A 233 -15.68 -13.16 -3.55
C GLY A 233 -15.18 -14.34 -4.36
N TYR A 234 -14.83 -14.04 -5.61
CA TYR A 234 -14.23 -14.99 -6.53
C TYR A 234 -13.19 -14.29 -7.38
N GLN A 235 -12.03 -14.91 -7.52
CA GLN A 235 -10.97 -14.47 -8.41
C GLN A 235 -10.63 -15.60 -9.38
N TYR A 236 -10.41 -15.23 -10.63
CA TYR A 236 -9.86 -16.07 -11.66
C TYR A 236 -8.64 -15.40 -12.27
N ALA A 237 -7.57 -16.16 -12.45
CA ALA A 237 -6.40 -15.71 -13.21
C ALA A 237 -5.94 -16.85 -14.12
N SER A 238 -5.54 -16.52 -15.35
CA SER A 238 -4.95 -17.47 -16.28
C SER A 238 -3.84 -16.80 -17.07
N ASP A 239 -2.81 -17.55 -17.35
CA ASP A 239 -1.76 -17.26 -18.32
C ASP A 239 -1.52 -18.52 -19.19
N PRO A 240 -0.61 -18.52 -20.18
CA PRO A 240 -0.37 -19.68 -21.02
C PRO A 240 -0.01 -20.95 -20.26
N ASN A 241 0.60 -20.81 -19.07
CA ASN A 241 1.12 -21.94 -18.30
C ASN A 241 0.20 -22.37 -17.15
N PHE A 242 -0.62 -21.46 -16.60
CA PHE A 242 -1.40 -21.71 -15.40
C PHE A 242 -2.82 -21.15 -15.47
N SER A 243 -3.72 -21.79 -14.74
CA SER A 243 -5.02 -21.21 -14.37
C SER A 243 -5.24 -21.31 -12.87
N ASN A 244 -5.71 -20.22 -12.27
CA ASN A 244 -5.97 -20.10 -10.84
C ASN A 244 -7.42 -19.70 -10.60
N LYS A 245 -8.07 -20.34 -9.63
CA LYS A 245 -9.42 -20.01 -9.14
C LYS A 245 -9.35 -19.84 -7.64
N LEU A 246 -9.93 -18.77 -7.12
CA LEU A 246 -9.84 -18.41 -5.72
C LEU A 246 -11.20 -17.87 -5.22
N PRO A 247 -12.16 -18.73 -4.86
CA PRO A 247 -13.30 -18.33 -4.04
C PRO A 247 -12.80 -17.96 -2.63
N LEU A 248 -13.43 -16.94 -2.02
CA LEU A 248 -13.12 -16.49 -0.68
C LEU A 248 -14.37 -16.03 0.07
N TYR A 249 -14.30 -16.08 1.39
CA TYR A 249 -15.31 -15.51 2.28
C TYR A 249 -14.68 -14.86 3.52
N ILE A 250 -15.41 -13.90 4.11
CA ILE A 250 -15.11 -13.34 5.43
C ILE A 250 -16.44 -13.14 6.15
N VAL A 251 -16.47 -13.49 7.43
CA VAL A 251 -17.57 -13.14 8.35
C VAL A 251 -16.93 -12.56 9.59
N GLU A 252 -17.31 -11.33 9.95
CA GLU A 252 -16.75 -10.62 11.09
C GLU A 252 -17.86 -9.93 11.88
N LEU A 253 -17.85 -10.13 13.18
CA LEU A 253 -18.68 -9.42 14.13
C LEU A 253 -17.81 -8.47 14.95
N ASN A 254 -18.09 -7.19 14.90
CA ASN A 254 -17.49 -6.18 15.74
C ASN A 254 -18.54 -5.65 16.72
N THR A 255 -18.28 -5.70 18.01
CA THR A 255 -19.24 -5.30 19.02
C THR A 255 -18.58 -4.63 20.23
N PRO A 256 -19.13 -3.51 20.74
CA PRO A 256 -18.77 -3.02 22.05
C PRO A 256 -19.26 -4.04 23.10
N LEU A 257 -18.41 -4.32 24.08
CA LEU A 257 -18.73 -5.13 25.25
C LEU A 257 -19.18 -4.19 26.37
N LEU A 258 -19.34 -4.64 27.54
CA LEU A 258 -19.77 -3.99 28.79
C LEU A 258 -19.78 -2.44 28.83
N THR A 259 -18.89 -1.80 28.09
CA THR A 259 -18.80 -0.33 27.92
C THR A 259 -18.39 -0.01 26.50
N GLN A 260 -18.67 1.21 26.01
CA GLN A 260 -18.16 1.69 24.71
C GLN A 260 -16.62 1.76 24.62
N ARG A 261 -15.92 1.59 25.75
CA ARG A 261 -14.45 1.59 25.80
C ARG A 261 -13.82 0.25 25.48
N LEU A 262 -14.54 -0.84 25.68
CA LEU A 262 -14.08 -2.19 25.37
C LEU A 262 -14.87 -2.72 24.18
N SER A 263 -14.20 -3.04 23.10
CA SER A 263 -14.78 -3.72 21.94
C SER A 263 -14.14 -5.07 21.70
N MET A 264 -14.94 -5.96 21.14
CA MET A 264 -14.52 -7.28 20.70
C MET A 264 -14.78 -7.39 19.21
N MET A 265 -13.84 -7.98 18.50
CA MET A 265 -13.98 -8.39 17.13
C MET A 265 -13.72 -9.89 17.04
N LEU A 266 -14.70 -10.61 16.53
CA LEU A 266 -14.63 -12.03 16.27
C LEU A 266 -14.88 -12.26 14.78
N GLY A 267 -14.06 -13.08 14.13
CA GLY A 267 -14.27 -13.35 12.73
C GLY A 267 -13.72 -14.68 12.27
N ALA A 268 -14.17 -15.05 11.09
CA ALA A 268 -13.64 -16.17 10.33
C ALA A 268 -13.46 -15.73 8.87
N GLU A 269 -12.37 -16.15 8.28
CA GLU A 269 -12.15 -15.98 6.85
C GLU A 269 -11.59 -17.26 6.24
N GLY A 270 -11.84 -17.44 4.94
CA GLY A 270 -11.27 -18.57 4.24
C GLY A 270 -11.18 -18.31 2.75
N ASP A 271 -10.26 -19.03 2.15
CA ASP A 271 -10.08 -19.06 0.71
C ASP A 271 -9.69 -20.46 0.24
N PHE A 272 -9.98 -20.74 -1.01
CA PHE A 272 -9.65 -22.00 -1.64
C PHE A 272 -8.96 -21.75 -2.99
N LEU A 273 -7.63 -21.74 -3.00
CA LEU A 273 -6.84 -21.60 -4.21
C LEU A 273 -6.77 -22.94 -4.95
N MET A 274 -7.23 -22.95 -6.18
CA MET A 274 -7.10 -24.06 -7.13
C MET A 274 -6.20 -23.63 -8.27
N THR A 275 -5.02 -24.20 -8.37
CA THR A 275 -4.08 -23.96 -9.47
C THR A 275 -3.95 -25.19 -10.34
N ARG A 276 -4.00 -25.00 -11.66
CA ARG A 276 -3.74 -26.04 -12.64
C ARG A 276 -2.72 -25.57 -13.67
N GLN A 277 -1.72 -26.39 -13.96
CA GLN A 277 -0.78 -26.17 -15.05
C GLN A 277 -1.38 -26.65 -16.38
N SER A 278 -1.25 -25.85 -17.46
CA SER A 278 -1.99 -26.07 -18.72
C SER A 278 -1.57 -27.34 -19.44
N ASP A 279 -0.28 -27.65 -19.49
CA ASP A 279 0.27 -28.73 -20.32
C ASP A 279 0.65 -30.00 -19.53
N THR A 280 0.26 -30.08 -18.28
CA THR A 280 0.60 -31.19 -17.39
C THR A 280 -0.58 -31.57 -16.49
N ASP A 281 -0.56 -32.78 -15.92
CA ASP A 281 -1.51 -33.19 -14.87
C ASP A 281 -1.20 -32.54 -13.48
N LYS A 282 -0.31 -31.55 -13.47
CA LYS A 282 0.09 -30.89 -12.25
C LYS A 282 -0.99 -29.92 -11.76
N SER A 283 -1.41 -30.11 -10.53
CA SER A 283 -2.39 -29.23 -9.87
C SER A 283 -2.02 -29.02 -8.43
N TRP A 284 -2.32 -27.83 -7.95
CA TRP A 284 -2.08 -27.42 -6.57
C TRP A 284 -3.32 -26.77 -5.99
N ASN A 285 -3.83 -27.37 -4.93
CA ASN A 285 -4.99 -26.86 -4.20
C ASN A 285 -4.55 -26.47 -2.80
N VAL A 286 -4.86 -25.26 -2.39
CA VAL A 286 -4.62 -24.73 -1.04
C VAL A 286 -5.95 -24.32 -0.46
N PHE A 287 -6.20 -24.75 0.77
CA PHE A 287 -7.37 -24.40 1.53
C PHE A 287 -6.93 -23.75 2.84
N ASN A 288 -7.25 -22.47 3.00
CA ASN A 288 -7.01 -21.69 4.20
C ASN A 288 -8.32 -21.41 4.90
N ASN A 289 -8.34 -21.62 6.21
CA ASN A 289 -9.40 -21.16 7.09
C ASN A 289 -8.78 -20.56 8.32
N ASP A 290 -9.24 -19.41 8.68
CA ASP A 290 -8.73 -18.66 9.80
C ASP A 290 -9.86 -18.25 10.72
N ILE A 291 -9.60 -18.33 12.01
CA ILE A 291 -10.49 -17.82 13.05
C ILE A 291 -9.69 -16.80 13.85
N TYR A 292 -10.27 -15.65 14.11
CA TYR A 292 -9.60 -14.60 14.86
C TYR A 292 -10.50 -13.94 15.90
N LEU A 293 -9.85 -13.51 17.00
CA LEU A 293 -10.46 -12.78 18.08
C LEU A 293 -9.55 -11.61 18.48
N GLN A 294 -10.11 -10.43 18.62
CA GLN A 294 -9.39 -9.25 19.08
C GLN A 294 -10.21 -8.46 20.08
N PHE A 295 -9.56 -8.02 21.14
CA PHE A 295 -10.09 -7.08 22.11
C PHE A 295 -9.37 -5.74 21.96
N THR A 296 -10.14 -4.66 22.04
CA THR A 296 -9.59 -3.30 22.04
C THR A 296 -10.18 -2.53 23.20
N TYR A 297 -9.30 -2.00 24.06
CA TYR A 297 -9.68 -1.17 25.19
C TYR A 297 -9.19 0.27 24.96
N SER A 298 -10.13 1.23 24.90
CA SER A 298 -9.87 2.62 24.58
C SER A 298 -10.13 3.53 25.78
N LEU A 299 -9.09 4.24 26.19
CA LEU A 299 -9.14 5.31 27.19
C LEU A 299 -8.83 6.65 26.52
N PRO A 300 -9.05 7.81 27.15
CA PRO A 300 -8.82 9.12 26.52
C PRO A 300 -7.41 9.31 25.94
N LYS A 301 -6.39 8.73 26.59
CA LYS A 301 -4.97 8.83 26.16
C LYS A 301 -4.32 7.49 25.84
N TRP A 302 -5.02 6.37 26.01
CA TRP A 302 -4.47 5.05 25.83
C TRP A 302 -5.38 4.18 24.97
N LYS A 303 -4.79 3.38 24.12
CA LYS A 303 -5.49 2.30 23.43
C LYS A 303 -4.66 1.02 23.57
N LEU A 304 -5.30 -0.02 24.05
CA LEU A 304 -4.71 -1.33 24.16
C LEU A 304 -5.44 -2.29 23.22
N THR A 305 -4.70 -3.05 22.46
CA THR A 305 -5.23 -4.06 21.55
C THR A 305 -4.54 -5.39 21.84
N LEU A 306 -5.32 -6.44 21.97
CA LEU A 306 -4.84 -7.81 22.13
C LEU A 306 -5.66 -8.70 21.20
N GLY A 307 -5.00 -9.49 20.38
CA GLY A 307 -5.68 -10.38 19.46
C GLY A 307 -4.86 -11.62 19.12
N ASN A 308 -5.55 -12.64 18.68
CA ASN A 308 -4.95 -13.82 18.09
C ASN A 308 -5.76 -14.31 16.91
N ARG A 309 -5.07 -14.85 15.90
CA ARG A 309 -5.61 -15.48 14.71
C ARG A 309 -5.00 -16.87 14.58
N VAL A 310 -5.83 -17.87 14.49
CA VAL A 310 -5.42 -19.24 14.23
C VAL A 310 -5.73 -19.55 12.77
N MET A 311 -4.70 -19.94 12.05
CA MET A 311 -4.73 -20.24 10.61
C MET A 311 -4.63 -21.75 10.44
N PHE A 312 -5.60 -22.33 9.76
CA PHE A 312 -5.62 -23.75 9.37
C PHE A 312 -5.29 -23.81 7.87
N TYR A 313 -4.12 -24.32 7.58
CA TYR A 313 -3.56 -24.39 6.25
C TYR A 313 -3.50 -25.83 5.77
N ASN A 314 -4.13 -26.13 4.63
CA ASN A 314 -4.09 -27.44 4.01
C ASN A 314 -3.74 -27.28 2.53
N TYR A 315 -2.72 -27.99 2.07
CA TYR A 315 -2.46 -28.06 0.65
C TYR A 315 -2.40 -29.49 0.12
N LYS A 316 -2.77 -29.64 -1.14
CA LYS A 316 -2.68 -30.87 -1.92
C LYS A 316 -1.99 -30.57 -3.22
N LEU A 317 -0.81 -31.13 -3.41
CA LEU A 317 -0.07 -31.10 -4.66
C LEU A 317 -0.25 -32.46 -5.38
N LYS A 318 -0.63 -32.40 -6.65
CA LYS A 318 -0.63 -33.54 -7.57
C LYS A 318 0.39 -33.28 -8.67
N ASP A 319 1.35 -34.19 -8.87
CA ASP A 319 2.38 -34.08 -9.88
C ASP A 319 2.75 -35.49 -10.39
N ALA A 320 2.67 -35.74 -11.70
CA ALA A 320 3.04 -37.00 -12.35
C ALA A 320 2.48 -38.27 -11.65
N GLY A 321 1.21 -38.21 -11.23
CA GLY A 321 0.53 -39.32 -10.54
C GLY A 321 0.82 -39.41 -9.01
N ILE A 322 1.77 -38.66 -8.50
CA ILE A 322 2.08 -38.57 -7.07
C ILE A 322 1.19 -37.50 -6.43
N THR A 323 0.58 -37.83 -5.29
CA THR A 323 -0.19 -36.87 -4.50
C THR A 323 0.49 -36.64 -3.16
N GLN A 324 0.88 -35.41 -2.89
CA GLN A 324 1.38 -34.95 -1.60
C GLN A 324 0.29 -34.14 -0.91
N LYS A 325 0.15 -34.32 0.39
CA LYS A 325 -0.79 -33.57 1.25
C LYS A 325 -0.02 -33.05 2.44
N HIS A 326 -0.29 -31.83 2.83
CA HIS A 326 0.25 -31.22 4.03
C HIS A 326 -0.86 -30.45 4.74
N ALA A 327 -0.88 -30.54 6.06
CA ALA A 327 -1.78 -29.77 6.90
C ALA A 327 -0.96 -29.15 8.02
N ASP A 328 -1.16 -27.88 8.27
CA ASP A 328 -0.47 -27.15 9.31
C ASP A 328 -1.42 -26.17 10.00
N THR A 329 -1.08 -25.81 11.23
CA THR A 329 -1.81 -24.83 12.02
C THR A 329 -0.83 -23.81 12.55
N ARG A 330 -1.09 -22.53 12.26
CA ARG A 330 -0.26 -21.41 12.65
C ARG A 330 -1.05 -20.38 13.45
N ASP A 331 -0.38 -19.64 14.28
CA ASP A 331 -0.98 -18.55 15.04
C ASP A 331 -0.30 -17.22 14.74
N ASN A 332 -1.10 -16.16 14.67
CA ASN A 332 -0.66 -14.78 14.55
C ASN A 332 -1.17 -13.99 15.75
N ALA A 333 -0.32 -13.82 16.74
CA ALA A 333 -0.62 -13.04 17.93
C ALA A 333 -0.29 -11.56 17.72
N ASN A 334 -1.09 -10.69 18.32
CA ASN A 334 -0.94 -9.25 18.26
C ASN A 334 -1.20 -8.65 19.65
N ALA A 335 -0.28 -7.83 20.11
CA ALA A 335 -0.45 -7.01 21.32
C ALA A 335 0.11 -5.61 21.04
N CYS A 336 -0.70 -4.58 21.25
CA CYS A 336 -0.30 -3.21 20.97
C CYS A 336 -0.80 -2.27 22.06
N VAL A 337 0.07 -1.37 22.51
CA VAL A 337 -0.24 -0.26 23.41
C VAL A 337 0.10 1.04 22.70
N ILE A 338 -0.84 1.94 22.67
CA ILE A 338 -0.69 3.26 22.09
C ILE A 338 -0.99 4.31 23.15
N TYR A 339 -0.09 5.26 23.29
CA TYR A 339 -0.21 6.39 24.18
C TYR A 339 -0.24 7.69 23.37
N VAL A 340 -1.28 8.48 23.57
CA VAL A 340 -1.51 9.78 22.93
C VAL A 340 -1.53 10.85 24.03
N PRO A 341 -0.37 11.40 24.43
CA PRO A 341 -0.30 12.40 25.50
C PRO A 341 -1.12 13.64 25.18
N ASP A 342 -1.13 14.05 23.91
CA ASP A 342 -1.87 15.18 23.35
C ASP A 342 -2.24 14.93 21.89
N SER A 343 -2.92 15.89 21.26
CA SER A 343 -3.39 15.78 19.86
C SER A 343 -2.27 15.77 18.80
N ARG A 344 -1.01 15.94 19.19
CA ARG A 344 0.15 16.04 18.29
C ARG A 344 1.09 14.86 18.41
N ASN A 345 1.11 14.21 19.56
CA ASN A 345 2.11 13.21 19.91
C ASN A 345 1.46 11.83 20.04
N GLN A 346 2.12 10.82 19.52
CA GLN A 346 1.74 9.42 19.69
C GLN A 346 2.99 8.57 19.90
N ILE A 347 2.90 7.67 20.86
CA ILE A 347 3.89 6.62 21.11
C ILE A 347 3.20 5.28 20.99
N GLN A 348 3.79 4.35 20.26
CA GLN A 348 3.28 3.00 20.09
C GLN A 348 4.34 1.98 20.49
N LEU A 349 3.92 1.00 21.25
CA LEU A 349 4.68 -0.21 21.54
C LEU A 349 3.85 -1.41 21.08
N GLY A 350 4.40 -2.26 20.23
CA GLY A 350 3.70 -3.40 19.67
C GLY A 350 4.54 -4.67 19.65
N TYR A 351 3.87 -5.79 19.82
CA TYR A 351 4.36 -7.12 19.54
C TYR A 351 3.45 -7.78 18.52
N TYR A 352 4.04 -8.37 17.49
CA TYR A 352 3.33 -8.98 16.37
C TYR A 352 4.00 -10.28 16.01
N ARG A 353 3.24 -11.38 16.10
CA ARG A 353 3.64 -12.66 15.53
C ARG A 353 2.94 -12.81 14.19
N LYS A 354 3.70 -13.04 13.14
CA LYS A 354 3.21 -13.17 11.78
C LYS A 354 3.76 -14.44 11.15
N TYR A 355 2.95 -15.06 10.34
CA TYR A 355 3.36 -16.15 9.47
C TYR A 355 3.49 -15.66 8.04
N TYR A 356 4.68 -15.77 7.51
CA TYR A 356 4.98 -15.44 6.11
C TYR A 356 4.96 -16.71 5.29
N ASN A 357 4.04 -16.81 4.33
CA ASN A 357 3.94 -17.94 3.41
C ASN A 357 4.15 -17.48 1.96
N PRO A 358 5.37 -17.55 1.43
CA PRO A 358 5.67 -17.12 0.08
C PRO A 358 5.06 -18.02 -0.99
N ALA A 359 4.79 -19.29 -0.68
CA ALA A 359 4.19 -20.20 -1.65
C ALA A 359 2.84 -19.72 -2.15
N TYR A 360 2.07 -19.06 -1.30
CA TYR A 360 0.83 -18.38 -1.69
C TYR A 360 1.09 -17.09 -2.49
N GLN A 361 2.10 -16.33 -2.11
CA GLN A 361 2.48 -15.09 -2.77
C GLN A 361 3.23 -15.31 -4.09
N SER A 362 4.07 -16.35 -4.19
CA SER A 362 4.86 -16.64 -5.39
C SER A 362 4.01 -16.97 -6.62
N LEU A 363 2.76 -17.36 -6.42
CA LEU A 363 1.80 -17.51 -7.52
C LEU A 363 1.37 -16.16 -8.13
N PHE A 364 1.62 -15.06 -7.43
CA PHE A 364 1.22 -13.70 -7.82
C PHE A 364 2.37 -12.70 -7.89
N MET A 365 3.56 -13.03 -7.38
CA MET A 365 4.72 -12.15 -7.26
C MET A 365 5.99 -12.84 -7.73
N ASN A 366 6.82 -12.12 -8.47
CA ASN A 366 8.19 -12.56 -8.75
C ASN A 366 9.07 -12.29 -7.53
N ALA A 367 10.05 -13.15 -7.25
CA ALA A 367 11.02 -12.96 -6.16
C ALA A 367 11.77 -11.61 -6.25
N ASN A 368 11.91 -11.07 -7.47
CA ASN A 368 12.55 -9.78 -7.73
C ASN A 368 11.71 -8.56 -7.29
N THR A 369 10.46 -8.76 -6.86
CA THR A 369 9.56 -7.70 -6.39
C THR A 369 9.44 -7.66 -4.87
N LEU A 370 10.26 -8.42 -4.14
CA LEU A 370 10.28 -8.39 -2.68
C LEU A 370 10.65 -7.00 -2.16
N SER A 371 9.95 -6.54 -1.13
CA SER A 371 10.34 -5.35 -0.38
C SER A 371 11.66 -5.55 0.37
N ASP A 372 12.24 -4.46 0.83
CA ASP A 372 13.43 -4.53 1.68
C ASP A 372 13.14 -5.35 2.96
N GLU A 373 11.95 -5.21 3.55
CA GLU A 373 11.52 -6.01 4.71
C GLU A 373 11.38 -7.49 4.34
N GLU A 374 10.67 -7.81 3.27
CA GLU A 374 10.49 -9.20 2.82
C GLU A 374 11.81 -9.83 2.43
N TRP A 375 12.69 -9.07 1.76
CA TRP A 375 14.03 -9.55 1.44
C TRP A 375 14.85 -9.79 2.70
N ALA A 376 14.79 -8.91 3.70
CA ALA A 376 15.47 -9.09 4.98
C ALA A 376 14.99 -10.35 5.71
N ILE A 377 13.67 -10.62 5.65
CA ILE A 377 13.06 -11.81 6.24
C ILE A 377 13.51 -13.09 5.52
N THR A 378 13.49 -13.08 4.20
CA THR A 378 13.63 -14.29 3.38
C THR A 378 15.01 -14.47 2.77
N LYS A 379 15.85 -13.42 2.78
CA LYS A 379 17.14 -13.36 2.06
C LYS A 379 16.99 -13.68 0.57
N GLY A 380 15.93 -13.16 -0.05
CA GLY A 380 15.62 -13.37 -1.45
C GLY A 380 15.11 -14.78 -1.80
N LYS A 381 14.85 -15.63 -0.80
CA LYS A 381 14.29 -16.97 -1.00
C LYS A 381 12.81 -16.98 -0.67
N LEU A 382 12.01 -17.62 -1.48
CA LEU A 382 10.59 -17.83 -1.21
C LEU A 382 10.43 -19.01 -0.26
N VAL A 383 10.54 -18.77 1.05
CA VAL A 383 10.43 -19.79 2.12
C VAL A 383 9.47 -19.32 3.21
N GLU A 384 8.77 -20.28 3.77
CA GLU A 384 7.88 -20.02 4.90
C GLU A 384 8.67 -19.55 6.13
N ARG A 385 8.16 -18.56 6.85
CA ARG A 385 8.79 -18.03 8.06
C ARG A 385 7.75 -17.62 9.10
N THR A 386 8.03 -17.94 10.35
CA THR A 386 7.37 -17.30 11.48
C THR A 386 8.23 -16.13 11.96
N ILE A 387 7.61 -14.98 12.13
CA ILE A 387 8.27 -13.72 12.44
C ILE A 387 7.67 -13.18 13.72
N ASN A 388 8.52 -12.92 14.72
CA ASN A 388 8.15 -12.19 15.92
C ASN A 388 8.75 -10.78 15.82
N GLN A 389 7.89 -9.77 15.69
CA GLN A 389 8.28 -8.37 15.58
C GLN A 389 7.97 -7.64 16.88
N MET A 390 8.95 -6.93 17.41
CA MET A 390 8.77 -5.90 18.43
C MET A 390 8.96 -4.54 17.80
N LYS A 391 7.97 -3.64 17.93
CA LYS A 391 7.99 -2.31 17.32
C LYS A 391 7.82 -1.23 18.39
N LEU A 392 8.69 -0.24 18.36
CA LEU A 392 8.52 1.04 19.06
C LEU A 392 8.43 2.13 18.00
N ALA A 393 7.38 2.93 18.03
CA ALA A 393 7.21 4.05 17.11
C ALA A 393 6.82 5.31 17.85
N TYR A 394 7.30 6.44 17.37
CA TYR A 394 6.91 7.76 17.80
C TYR A 394 6.49 8.58 16.59
N ALA A 395 5.41 9.31 16.75
CA ALA A 395 4.91 10.18 15.71
C ALA A 395 4.52 11.55 16.29
N TYR A 396 4.92 12.59 15.59
CA TYR A 396 4.54 13.97 15.85
C TYR A 396 3.86 14.55 14.61
N SER A 397 2.68 15.14 14.78
CA SER A 397 1.98 15.81 13.68
C SER A 397 1.38 17.13 14.16
N LYS A 398 1.77 18.21 13.52
CA LYS A 398 1.23 19.54 13.73
C LYS A 398 1.07 20.25 12.40
N GLN A 399 -0.19 20.43 11.97
CA GLN A 399 -0.55 21.20 10.77
C GLN A 399 0.29 20.90 9.51
N LYS A 400 1.40 21.61 9.34
CA LYS A 400 2.30 21.59 8.19
C LYS A 400 3.54 20.71 8.40
N LEU A 401 3.73 20.15 9.60
CA LEU A 401 4.89 19.30 9.95
C LEU A 401 4.44 17.97 10.52
N THR A 402 4.93 16.89 9.94
CA THR A 402 4.80 15.54 10.48
C THR A 402 6.17 14.91 10.53
N VAL A 403 6.49 14.29 11.66
CA VAL A 403 7.72 13.54 11.87
C VAL A 403 7.35 12.18 12.45
N GLN A 404 7.93 11.13 11.91
CA GLN A 404 7.75 9.78 12.42
C GLN A 404 9.10 9.11 12.57
N THR A 405 9.23 8.29 13.61
CA THR A 405 10.38 7.45 13.83
C THR A 405 9.93 6.09 14.33
N GLU A 406 10.59 5.05 13.88
CA GLU A 406 10.32 3.70 14.36
C GLU A 406 11.58 2.89 14.55
N ALA A 407 11.51 1.96 15.48
CA ALA A 407 12.50 0.92 15.69
C ALA A 407 11.77 -0.42 15.80
N SER A 408 12.15 -1.35 14.95
CA SER A 408 11.57 -2.70 14.92
C SER A 408 12.68 -3.73 15.05
N TYR A 409 12.46 -4.72 15.90
CA TYR A 409 13.29 -5.92 15.99
C TYR A 409 12.50 -7.11 15.49
N TYR A 410 13.10 -7.86 14.58
CA TYR A 410 12.52 -9.04 13.96
C TYR A 410 13.30 -10.28 14.39
N ALA A 411 12.65 -11.17 15.12
CA ALA A 411 13.14 -12.51 15.41
C ALA A 411 12.47 -13.49 14.44
N ILE A 412 13.26 -14.11 13.58
CA ILE A 412 12.79 -14.96 12.48
C ILE A 412 13.11 -16.40 12.82
N GLU A 413 12.09 -17.26 12.87
CA GLU A 413 12.25 -18.68 13.02
C GLU A 413 12.97 -19.26 11.80
N ASP A 414 14.05 -20.02 12.04
CA ASP A 414 14.93 -20.56 10.99
C ASP A 414 15.51 -19.51 10.03
N GLY A 415 15.64 -18.26 10.50
CA GLY A 415 16.15 -17.13 9.74
C GLY A 415 17.15 -16.29 10.52
N GLU A 416 17.61 -15.25 9.88
CA GLU A 416 18.49 -14.27 10.52
C GLU A 416 17.68 -13.13 11.13
N ASN A 417 17.87 -12.88 12.41
CA ASN A 417 17.24 -11.74 13.08
C ASN A 417 17.83 -10.41 12.57
N PHE A 418 17.00 -9.39 12.49
CA PHE A 418 17.43 -8.05 12.09
C PHE A 418 16.72 -6.96 12.86
N THR A 419 17.30 -5.77 12.82
CA THR A 419 16.72 -4.54 13.35
C THR A 419 16.48 -3.57 12.19
N GLU A 420 15.33 -2.95 12.17
CA GLU A 420 14.97 -1.85 11.29
C GLU A 420 14.83 -0.57 12.09
N LEU A 421 15.43 0.52 11.60
CA LEU A 421 15.24 1.86 12.11
C LEU A 421 14.74 2.74 10.98
N GLY A 422 13.57 3.34 11.18
CA GLY A 422 12.94 4.23 10.23
C GLY A 422 12.83 5.66 10.78
N ALA A 423 13.00 6.64 9.91
CA ALA A 423 12.70 8.04 10.21
C ALA A 423 12.14 8.72 8.98
N SER A 424 11.11 9.54 9.15
CA SER A 424 10.49 10.27 8.05
C SER A 424 10.00 11.65 8.47
N ILE A 425 9.96 12.57 7.51
CA ILE A 425 9.50 13.93 7.68
C ILE A 425 8.66 14.37 6.49
N TYR A 426 7.59 15.09 6.78
CA TYR A 426 6.83 15.89 5.84
C TYR A 426 6.74 17.32 6.38
N TRP A 427 7.18 18.29 5.61
CA TRP A 427 7.13 19.68 5.99
C TRP A 427 6.66 20.55 4.83
N LYS A 428 5.58 21.29 5.09
CA LYS A 428 4.99 22.21 4.12
C LYS A 428 5.31 23.65 4.50
N MET A 429 5.84 24.38 3.56
CA MET A 429 6.07 25.82 3.59
C MET A 429 5.24 26.51 2.51
N ASN A 430 5.20 27.84 2.49
CA ASN A 430 4.52 28.56 1.43
C ASN A 430 5.22 28.28 0.09
N GLY A 431 4.49 27.66 -0.86
CA GLY A 431 5.01 27.33 -2.18
C GLY A 431 6.06 26.21 -2.23
N LEU A 432 6.38 25.55 -1.12
CA LEU A 432 7.36 24.45 -1.05
C LEU A 432 6.90 23.36 -0.10
N THR A 433 6.95 22.12 -0.54
CA THR A 433 6.79 20.94 0.30
C THR A 433 8.10 20.15 0.31
N LEU A 434 8.55 19.74 1.48
CA LEU A 434 9.66 18.83 1.66
C LEU A 434 9.16 17.54 2.28
N ALA A 435 9.35 16.42 1.59
CA ALA A 435 9.13 15.10 2.16
C ALA A 435 10.44 14.31 2.10
N GLY A 436 10.67 13.46 3.08
CA GLY A 436 11.86 12.64 3.10
C GLY A 436 11.81 11.56 4.17
N GLY A 437 12.70 10.58 4.03
CA GLY A 437 12.78 9.50 4.98
C GLY A 437 14.03 8.66 4.79
N SER A 438 14.29 7.83 5.77
CA SER A 438 15.38 6.86 5.74
C SER A 438 14.98 5.59 6.45
N ASN A 439 15.39 4.44 5.91
CA ASN A 439 15.33 3.15 6.58
C ASN A 439 16.74 2.57 6.68
N LEU A 440 17.06 2.01 7.83
CA LEU A 440 18.30 1.33 8.13
C LEU A 440 17.99 -0.08 8.61
N TYR A 441 18.48 -1.07 7.89
CA TYR A 441 18.36 -2.49 8.23
C TYR A 441 19.71 -3.00 8.70
N THR A 442 19.75 -3.61 9.88
CA THR A 442 20.97 -4.16 10.46
C THR A 442 20.75 -5.60 10.88
N ALA A 443 21.53 -6.51 10.31
CA ALA A 443 21.56 -7.93 10.61
C ALA A 443 23.02 -8.38 10.85
N LYS A 444 23.23 -9.60 11.24
CA LYS A 444 24.58 -10.18 11.39
C LYS A 444 25.28 -10.25 10.01
N SER A 445 24.53 -10.48 8.95
CA SER A 445 25.04 -10.55 7.57
C SER A 445 25.47 -9.21 6.99
N GLY A 446 25.04 -8.10 7.59
CA GLY A 446 25.41 -6.76 7.14
C GLY A 446 24.39 -5.69 7.47
N THR A 447 24.70 -4.48 7.05
CA THR A 447 23.84 -3.30 7.24
C THR A 447 23.65 -2.63 5.90
N TYR A 448 22.40 -2.26 5.58
CA TYR A 448 22.08 -1.45 4.42
C TYR A 448 21.05 -0.39 4.77
N ALA A 449 21.00 0.68 3.98
CA ALA A 449 20.09 1.79 4.18
C ALA A 449 19.57 2.33 2.86
N SER A 450 18.40 2.93 2.93
CA SER A 450 17.83 3.77 1.89
C SER A 450 17.50 5.15 2.42
N PHE A 451 17.63 6.15 1.56
CA PHE A 451 17.31 7.55 1.86
C PHE A 451 16.47 8.11 0.73
N ARG A 452 15.40 8.80 1.07
CA ARG A 452 14.52 9.46 0.12
C ARG A 452 14.40 10.94 0.43
N PHE A 453 14.37 11.76 -0.62
CA PHE A 453 14.16 13.20 -0.54
C PHE A 453 13.27 13.67 -1.69
N VAL A 454 12.19 14.38 -1.38
CA VAL A 454 11.16 14.80 -2.35
C VAL A 454 10.80 16.26 -2.09
N PRO A 455 11.56 17.23 -2.60
CA PRO A 455 11.15 18.61 -2.67
C PRO A 455 10.14 18.82 -3.79
N THR A 456 9.08 19.58 -3.51
CA THR A 456 8.06 19.96 -4.50
C THR A 456 7.78 21.45 -4.38
N VAL A 457 7.93 22.20 -5.47
CA VAL A 457 7.70 23.63 -5.56
C VAL A 457 6.39 23.90 -6.28
N TYR A 458 5.55 24.74 -5.68
CA TYR A 458 4.30 25.23 -6.25
C TYR A 458 4.48 26.69 -6.62
N LEU A 459 4.42 27.00 -7.90
CA LEU A 459 4.54 28.36 -8.40
C LEU A 459 3.16 28.93 -8.71
N ASN A 460 3.06 30.25 -8.64
CA ASN A 460 1.87 30.96 -9.11
C ASN A 460 1.55 30.54 -10.56
N ASN A 461 0.28 30.53 -10.92
CA ASN A 461 -0.22 30.08 -12.23
C ASN A 461 -0.23 28.56 -12.45
N ASP A 462 -0.55 27.80 -11.40
CA ASP A 462 -0.85 26.35 -11.47
C ASP A 462 0.32 25.48 -11.98
N TRP A 463 1.54 25.89 -11.74
CA TRP A 463 2.74 25.09 -11.97
C TRP A 463 3.16 24.34 -10.71
N GLN A 464 3.49 23.08 -10.89
CA GLN A 464 4.11 22.22 -9.87
C GLN A 464 5.39 21.63 -10.44
N ILE A 465 6.47 21.71 -9.69
CA ILE A 465 7.76 21.10 -10.03
C ILE A 465 8.20 20.24 -8.85
N GLY A 466 8.31 18.96 -9.06
CA GLY A 466 8.72 17.97 -8.07
C GLY A 466 10.04 17.30 -8.48
N LEU A 467 10.89 17.03 -7.49
CA LEU A 467 12.07 16.21 -7.67
C LEU A 467 12.04 15.09 -6.64
N GLN A 468 12.06 13.85 -7.08
CA GLN A 468 12.23 12.69 -6.20
C GLN A 468 13.65 12.15 -6.34
N MET A 469 14.33 11.96 -5.23
CA MET A 469 15.63 11.30 -5.16
C MET A 469 15.58 10.16 -4.15
N VAL A 470 16.12 9.00 -4.53
CA VAL A 470 16.30 7.86 -3.64
C VAL A 470 17.73 7.37 -3.77
N TYR A 471 18.40 7.21 -2.64
CA TYR A 471 19.75 6.67 -2.56
C TYR A 471 19.73 5.33 -1.82
N TYR A 472 20.42 4.35 -2.36
CA TYR A 472 20.64 3.03 -1.77
C TYR A 472 22.11 2.82 -1.46
N THR A 473 22.41 2.35 -0.25
CA THR A 473 23.78 1.94 0.11
C THR A 473 24.23 0.74 -0.71
N SER A 474 25.55 0.49 -0.79
CA SER A 474 26.13 -0.57 -1.62
C SER A 474 25.60 -1.98 -1.35
N ASN A 475 25.18 -2.24 -0.10
CA ASN A 475 24.69 -3.55 0.33
C ASN A 475 23.15 -3.65 0.27
N SER A 476 22.47 -2.64 -0.27
CA SER A 476 21.01 -2.70 -0.40
C SER A 476 20.61 -3.67 -1.50
N PRO A 477 19.63 -4.58 -1.23
CA PRO A 477 19.09 -5.48 -2.25
C PRO A 477 18.50 -4.73 -3.45
N LYS A 478 17.91 -3.57 -3.21
CA LYS A 478 17.37 -2.73 -4.28
C LYS A 478 18.45 -2.19 -5.20
N ARG A 479 19.61 -1.79 -4.66
CA ARG A 479 20.75 -1.42 -5.48
C ARG A 479 21.27 -2.59 -6.32
N GLU A 480 21.28 -3.80 -5.78
CA GLU A 480 21.65 -5.00 -6.52
C GLU A 480 20.67 -5.29 -7.65
N GLN A 481 19.36 -5.15 -7.39
CA GLN A 481 18.29 -5.34 -8.38
C GLN A 481 18.27 -4.24 -9.45
N THR A 482 18.41 -2.98 -9.06
CA THR A 482 18.33 -1.83 -9.98
C THR A 482 19.66 -1.52 -10.66
N GLY A 483 20.77 -1.94 -10.07
CA GLY A 483 22.12 -1.66 -10.56
C GLY A 483 22.59 -0.22 -10.34
N VAL A 484 21.74 0.66 -9.80
CA VAL A 484 22.05 2.08 -9.60
C VAL A 484 21.98 2.49 -8.13
N PRO A 485 22.94 3.30 -7.64
CA PRO A 485 22.92 3.78 -6.26
C PRO A 485 21.90 4.88 -6.02
N VAL A 486 21.57 5.66 -7.04
CA VAL A 486 20.66 6.81 -6.96
C VAL A 486 19.63 6.71 -8.05
N TYR A 487 18.37 6.77 -7.65
CA TYR A 487 17.24 6.96 -8.56
C TYR A 487 16.77 8.41 -8.47
N GLY A 488 16.39 9.01 -9.59
CA GLY A 488 15.85 10.36 -9.63
C GLY A 488 14.72 10.51 -10.63
N CYS A 489 13.67 11.21 -10.23
CA CYS A 489 12.55 11.57 -11.10
C CYS A 489 12.27 13.06 -10.97
N LEU A 490 12.23 13.76 -12.08
CA LEU A 490 11.79 15.16 -12.17
C LEU A 490 10.39 15.19 -12.76
N SER A 491 9.45 15.83 -12.08
CA SER A 491 8.08 16.02 -12.54
C SER A 491 7.74 17.50 -12.71
N VAL A 492 7.06 17.83 -13.79
CA VAL A 492 6.55 19.17 -14.06
C VAL A 492 5.10 19.05 -14.49
N ASN A 493 4.19 19.68 -13.76
CA ASN A 493 2.77 19.70 -14.07
C ASN A 493 2.29 21.13 -14.28
N LYS A 494 1.41 21.33 -15.23
CA LYS A 494 0.76 22.61 -15.53
C LYS A 494 -0.73 22.42 -15.73
N GLN A 495 -1.53 23.13 -14.94
CA GLN A 495 -2.97 23.20 -15.11
C GLN A 495 -3.34 24.39 -16.01
N PHE A 496 -4.21 24.15 -16.98
CA PHE A 496 -4.76 25.17 -17.87
C PHE A 496 -6.26 25.31 -17.63
N GLY A 497 -6.64 26.30 -16.81
CA GLY A 497 -8.00 26.48 -16.36
C GLY A 497 -8.51 25.29 -15.53
N ALA A 498 -9.82 25.06 -15.54
CA ALA A 498 -10.45 24.01 -14.71
C ALA A 498 -10.47 22.62 -15.37
N ARG A 499 -10.12 22.51 -16.65
CA ARG A 499 -10.41 21.29 -17.44
C ARG A 499 -9.19 20.58 -17.99
N TRP A 500 -8.09 21.28 -18.24
CA TRP A 500 -6.92 20.71 -18.89
C TRP A 500 -5.73 20.65 -17.95
N ASN A 501 -5.02 19.54 -17.95
CA ASN A 501 -3.75 19.38 -17.26
C ASN A 501 -2.72 18.71 -18.18
N LEU A 502 -1.50 19.26 -18.18
CA LEU A 502 -0.34 18.71 -18.87
C LEU A 502 0.73 18.37 -17.84
N GLY A 503 1.18 17.13 -17.84
CA GLY A 503 2.28 16.63 -17.00
C GLY A 503 3.43 16.13 -17.86
N VAL A 504 4.64 16.35 -17.38
CA VAL A 504 5.87 15.75 -17.93
C VAL A 504 6.69 15.21 -16.77
N ASP A 505 7.01 13.94 -16.82
CA ASP A 505 7.86 13.26 -15.83
C ASP A 505 9.11 12.70 -16.53
N TRP A 506 10.27 12.96 -15.97
CA TRP A 506 11.54 12.36 -16.41
C TRP A 506 12.03 11.40 -15.35
N HIS A 507 11.82 10.11 -15.61
CA HIS A 507 12.20 9.02 -14.72
C HIS A 507 13.66 8.63 -14.92
N ASP A 508 14.27 8.22 -13.81
CA ASP A 508 15.65 7.74 -13.74
C ASP A 508 16.66 8.68 -14.39
N MET A 509 16.44 9.99 -14.15
CA MET A 509 17.21 11.08 -14.78
C MET A 509 18.72 10.96 -14.55
N PHE A 510 19.17 10.32 -13.46
CA PHE A 510 20.60 10.14 -13.17
C PHE A 510 21.23 9.05 -14.01
N ASP A 511 20.47 8.08 -14.50
CA ASP A 511 20.97 7.05 -15.41
C ASP A 511 21.41 7.64 -16.76
N ALA A 512 20.77 8.74 -17.18
CA ALA A 512 21.15 9.48 -18.39
C ALA A 512 22.57 10.07 -18.32
N PHE A 513 23.12 10.27 -17.12
CA PHE A 513 24.44 10.81 -16.88
C PHE A 513 25.48 9.75 -16.47
N CYS A 514 25.06 8.49 -16.30
CA CYS A 514 25.94 7.38 -15.99
C CYS A 514 26.50 6.75 -17.28
N SER A 515 27.83 6.60 -17.35
CA SER A 515 28.50 6.06 -18.55
C SER A 515 28.36 4.54 -18.75
N ASP A 516 27.83 3.81 -17.78
CA ASP A 516 27.62 2.36 -17.84
C ASP A 516 26.32 2.02 -18.56
N ALA A 517 26.43 1.74 -19.84
CA ALA A 517 25.33 1.40 -20.77
C ALA A 517 24.48 0.15 -20.40
N LYS A 518 24.75 -0.50 -19.26
CA LYS A 518 24.01 -1.70 -18.82
C LYS A 518 22.57 -1.42 -18.43
N PHE A 519 22.21 -0.19 -18.06
CA PHE A 519 20.91 0.14 -17.45
C PHE A 519 20.29 1.42 -18.03
N ASN A 520 20.27 1.60 -19.32
CA ASN A 520 19.61 2.77 -19.95
C ASN A 520 18.09 2.75 -19.68
N ARG A 521 17.69 3.22 -18.49
CA ARG A 521 16.32 3.18 -17.95
C ARG A 521 15.63 4.55 -17.95
N HIS A 522 16.32 5.61 -18.34
CA HIS A 522 15.69 6.92 -18.38
C HIS A 522 14.51 6.91 -19.36
N ALA A 523 13.40 7.44 -18.91
CA ALA A 523 12.20 7.56 -19.71
C ALA A 523 11.53 8.91 -19.46
N ALA A 524 11.07 9.55 -20.50
CA ALA A 524 10.21 10.70 -20.40
C ALA A 524 8.76 10.27 -20.60
N ASN A 525 7.89 10.76 -19.75
CA ASN A 525 6.48 10.51 -19.79
C ASN A 525 5.77 11.85 -20.02
N MET A 526 4.85 11.91 -20.95
CA MET A 526 4.00 13.07 -21.17
C MET A 526 2.54 12.66 -21.03
N LYS A 527 1.80 13.42 -20.23
CA LYS A 527 0.41 13.17 -19.88
C LYS A 527 -0.45 14.37 -20.25
N LEU A 528 -1.55 14.13 -20.96
CA LEU A 528 -2.58 15.12 -21.23
C LEU A 528 -3.92 14.62 -20.72
N GLN A 529 -4.59 15.42 -19.92
CA GLN A 529 -5.88 15.07 -19.31
C GLN A 529 -6.93 16.14 -19.65
N TYR A 530 -8.14 15.68 -19.92
CA TYR A 530 -9.33 16.52 -20.04
C TYR A 530 -10.41 16.05 -19.07
N ARG A 531 -11.03 16.99 -18.33
CA ARG A 531 -12.07 16.74 -17.34
C ARG A 531 -13.42 17.33 -17.82
N PHE A 532 -14.49 16.60 -17.64
CA PHE A 532 -15.87 16.98 -17.99
C PHE A 532 -16.83 16.88 -16.79
#